data_d5d4790e861b8ca36c2d4904159c3261
#
_entry.id   d5d4790e861b8ca36c2d4904159c3261
#
_cell.length_a   1.000
_cell.length_b   1.000
_cell.length_c   1.000
_cell.angle_alpha   90.00
_cell.angle_beta   90.00
_cell.angle_gamma   90.00
#
_symmetry.space_group_name_H-M   'P 1'
#
loop_
_entity.id
_entity.type
_entity.pdbx_description
1 polymer ?
#
loop_
_entity_poly.entity_id
_entity_poly.type
_entity_poly.pdbx_seq_one_letter_code
_entity_poly.pdbx_strand_id
1 'polypeptide(L)'
;MKLPLDRVLIGDCVAEMEKLPAKSADVIFADPPYNLQLAGELHRPNNTRVDGVKAAWDCFTGADDSSLASFAAYDDFTRSWLAAARRVLKDTGSIWVIGSYHNIFRVGTTLQDLGFWVLNDIIWRKTNPMPNFRGTRFTNAHETMIWCSKDKNARGVTFNYEAMKSLNEGVQMRSDWTLPLCTGPERIKQDGKKAHPTQKPEALIYR
;
A
#
# COMPACT_ATOMS: atom_id res chain seq x y z
N MET A 1 -5.43 -18.85 -21.80
CA MET A 1 -6.39 -18.60 -20.68
C MET A 1 -6.96 -17.21 -20.86
N LYS A 2 -8.28 -17.03 -20.70
CA LYS A 2 -8.92 -15.71 -20.82
C LYS A 2 -8.69 -14.93 -19.51
N LEU A 3 -8.28 -13.67 -19.59
CA LEU A 3 -8.10 -12.82 -18.41
C LEU A 3 -9.45 -12.54 -17.72
N PRO A 4 -9.50 -12.55 -16.39
CA PRO A 4 -10.70 -12.22 -15.60
C PRO A 4 -10.91 -10.70 -15.53
N LEU A 5 -11.21 -10.06 -16.68
CA LEU A 5 -11.40 -8.61 -16.74
C LEU A 5 -12.65 -8.20 -15.95
N ASP A 6 -12.60 -7.02 -15.33
CA ASP A 6 -13.70 -6.40 -14.58
C ASP A 6 -14.26 -7.29 -13.45
N ARG A 7 -13.40 -8.02 -12.77
CA ARG A 7 -13.75 -8.93 -11.67
C ARG A 7 -12.92 -8.71 -10.43
N VAL A 8 -13.54 -8.88 -9.28
CA VAL A 8 -12.87 -9.01 -7.99
C VAL A 8 -12.56 -10.51 -7.78
N LEU A 9 -11.28 -10.82 -7.58
CA LEU A 9 -10.83 -12.17 -7.21
C LEU A 9 -10.62 -12.21 -5.69
N ILE A 10 -11.36 -13.08 -5.01
CA ILE A 10 -11.30 -13.23 -3.56
C ILE A 10 -10.45 -14.46 -3.24
N GLY A 11 -9.37 -14.27 -2.49
CA GLY A 11 -8.48 -15.36 -2.10
C GLY A 11 -7.10 -14.88 -1.67
N ASP A 12 -6.20 -15.81 -1.48
CA ASP A 12 -4.78 -15.52 -1.28
C ASP A 12 -4.21 -14.89 -2.55
N CYS A 13 -3.57 -13.73 -2.42
CA CYS A 13 -3.14 -12.94 -3.57
C CYS A 13 -2.05 -13.65 -4.40
N VAL A 14 -1.19 -14.45 -3.78
CA VAL A 14 -0.16 -15.23 -4.49
C VAL A 14 -0.84 -16.30 -5.33
N ALA A 15 -1.72 -17.10 -4.71
CA ALA A 15 -2.45 -18.16 -5.38
C ALA A 15 -3.35 -17.63 -6.52
N GLU A 16 -3.99 -16.47 -6.33
CA GLU A 16 -4.80 -15.86 -7.39
C GLU A 16 -3.92 -15.30 -8.52
N MET A 17 -2.80 -14.66 -8.21
CA MET A 17 -1.88 -14.21 -9.25
C MET A 17 -1.25 -15.38 -10.03
N GLU A 18 -0.97 -16.52 -9.39
CA GLU A 18 -0.42 -17.71 -10.06
C GLU A 18 -1.33 -18.25 -11.18
N LYS A 19 -2.65 -18.07 -11.05
CA LYS A 19 -3.63 -18.44 -12.08
C LYS A 19 -3.63 -17.50 -13.29
N LEU A 20 -3.04 -16.30 -13.16
CA LEU A 20 -2.97 -15.34 -14.25
C LEU A 20 -1.79 -15.65 -15.20
N PRO A 21 -1.93 -15.39 -16.51
CA PRO A 21 -0.80 -15.48 -17.43
C PRO A 21 0.35 -14.55 -17.00
N ALA A 22 1.58 -14.99 -17.26
CA ALA A 22 2.72 -14.07 -17.12
C ALA A 22 2.56 -12.88 -18.08
N LYS A 23 3.08 -11.71 -17.68
CA LYS A 23 3.08 -10.48 -18.49
C LYS A 23 1.68 -10.07 -18.95
N SER A 24 0.69 -10.15 -18.07
CA SER A 24 -0.71 -9.83 -18.37
C SER A 24 -1.22 -8.52 -17.78
N ALA A 25 -0.57 -8.02 -16.73
CA ALA A 25 -0.95 -6.77 -16.05
C ALA A 25 -0.12 -5.58 -16.56
N ASP A 26 -0.79 -4.48 -16.88
CA ASP A 26 -0.15 -3.22 -17.26
C ASP A 26 0.28 -2.42 -16.03
N VAL A 27 -0.57 -2.41 -15.01
CA VAL A 27 -0.34 -1.72 -13.74
C VAL A 27 -0.74 -2.62 -12.58
N ILE A 28 0.04 -2.60 -11.51
CA ILE A 28 -0.31 -3.17 -10.22
C ILE A 28 -0.30 -2.04 -9.21
N PHE A 29 -1.41 -1.86 -8.48
CA PHE A 29 -1.46 -1.02 -7.29
C PHE A 29 -1.70 -1.94 -6.09
N ALA A 30 -0.77 -1.94 -5.14
CA ALA A 30 -0.81 -2.84 -4.00
C ALA A 30 -0.89 -2.05 -2.68
N ASP A 31 -1.85 -2.44 -1.85
CA ASP A 31 -2.03 -1.98 -0.47
C ASP A 31 -1.91 -3.21 0.45
N PRO A 32 -0.68 -3.72 0.66
CA PRO A 32 -0.47 -4.95 1.43
C PRO A 32 -0.73 -4.71 2.92
N PRO A 33 -0.87 -5.76 3.75
CA PRO A 33 -0.80 -5.64 5.20
C PRO A 33 0.44 -4.84 5.63
N TYR A 34 0.29 -4.02 6.69
CA TYR A 34 1.37 -3.14 7.16
C TYR A 34 2.19 -3.74 8.29
N ASN A 35 1.79 -4.92 8.79
CA ASN A 35 2.35 -5.52 10.00
C ASN A 35 2.28 -4.53 11.19
N LEU A 36 1.09 -3.98 11.40
CA LEU A 36 0.83 -3.00 12.46
C LEU A 36 0.94 -3.70 13.81
N GLN A 37 2.12 -3.76 14.38
CA GLN A 37 2.38 -4.31 15.72
C GLN A 37 1.81 -3.38 16.79
N LEU A 38 0.48 -3.24 16.84
CA LEU A 38 -0.22 -2.46 17.84
C LEU A 38 -0.42 -3.31 19.08
N ALA A 39 0.59 -3.35 19.96
CA ALA A 39 0.45 -3.93 21.28
C ALA A 39 -0.43 -3.04 22.17
N GLY A 40 -1.55 -3.57 22.64
CA GLY A 40 -2.38 -2.97 23.66
C GLY A 40 -3.59 -2.17 23.16
N GLU A 41 -4.39 -1.71 24.09
CA GLU A 41 -5.58 -0.90 23.83
C GLU A 41 -5.19 0.57 23.61
N LEU A 42 -5.76 1.18 22.56
CA LEU A 42 -5.59 2.59 22.28
C LEU A 42 -6.73 3.36 22.97
N HIS A 43 -6.39 4.33 23.81
CA HIS A 43 -7.34 5.23 24.46
C HIS A 43 -7.11 6.66 23.99
N ARG A 44 -8.21 7.42 23.81
CA ARG A 44 -8.16 8.85 23.59
C ARG A 44 -7.80 9.57 24.89
N PRO A 45 -7.40 10.84 24.85
CA PRO A 45 -7.12 11.63 26.07
C PRO A 45 -8.30 11.68 27.07
N ASN A 46 -9.53 11.54 26.58
CA ASN A 46 -10.74 11.46 27.39
C ASN A 46 -11.07 10.05 27.89
N ASN A 47 -10.11 9.13 27.85
CA ASN A 47 -10.20 7.72 28.27
C ASN A 47 -11.18 6.85 27.48
N THR A 48 -11.76 7.35 26.38
CA THR A 48 -12.58 6.52 25.51
C THR A 48 -11.71 5.59 24.67
N ARG A 49 -12.11 4.32 24.60
CA ARG A 49 -11.40 3.30 23.80
C ARG A 49 -11.44 3.62 22.31
N VAL A 50 -10.33 3.43 21.65
CA VAL A 50 -10.24 3.43 20.17
C VAL A 50 -10.07 2.00 19.74
N ASP A 51 -10.98 1.50 18.93
CA ASP A 51 -10.80 0.20 18.29
C ASP A 51 -9.63 0.29 17.30
N GLY A 52 -8.48 -0.22 17.73
CA GLY A 52 -7.32 -0.43 16.86
C GLY A 52 -7.60 -1.53 15.85
N VAL A 53 -6.91 -1.50 14.71
CA VAL A 53 -6.98 -2.60 13.75
C VAL A 53 -6.26 -3.80 14.38
N LYS A 54 -7.04 -4.74 14.93
CA LYS A 54 -6.58 -6.06 15.41
C LYS A 54 -7.03 -7.14 14.41
N ALA A 55 -6.80 -6.89 13.14
CA ALA A 55 -7.20 -7.85 12.13
C ALA A 55 -6.11 -8.93 11.99
N ALA A 56 -6.50 -10.18 12.04
CA ALA A 56 -5.57 -11.32 11.93
C ALA A 56 -4.73 -11.28 10.63
N TRP A 57 -5.29 -10.70 9.56
CA TRP A 57 -4.60 -10.55 8.28
C TRP A 57 -3.42 -9.54 8.31
N ASP A 58 -3.34 -8.68 9.32
CA ASP A 58 -2.25 -7.69 9.50
C ASP A 58 -1.30 -8.07 10.66
N CYS A 59 -1.38 -9.30 11.15
CA CYS A 59 -0.54 -9.82 12.22
C CYS A 59 0.33 -10.95 11.70
N PHE A 60 1.63 -10.73 11.66
CA PHE A 60 2.62 -11.75 11.32
C PHE A 60 3.29 -12.22 12.58
N THR A 61 2.91 -13.42 13.04
CA THR A 61 3.54 -14.07 14.20
C THR A 61 4.65 -14.99 13.71
N GLY A 62 5.84 -14.81 14.28
CA GLY A 62 6.95 -15.74 14.04
C GLY A 62 6.85 -16.98 14.93
N ALA A 63 7.76 -17.92 14.73
CA ALA A 63 7.77 -19.19 15.43
C ALA A 63 7.95 -19.06 16.95
N ASP A 64 8.51 -17.96 17.44
CA ASP A 64 8.83 -17.68 18.85
C ASP A 64 8.11 -16.45 19.41
N ASP A 65 7.12 -15.92 18.67
CA ASP A 65 6.36 -14.70 19.02
C ASP A 65 7.25 -13.44 19.25
N SER A 66 8.50 -13.49 18.83
CA SER A 66 9.40 -12.35 18.92
C SER A 66 9.15 -11.35 17.78
N SER A 67 9.53 -10.08 18.01
CA SER A 67 9.44 -9.06 16.96
C SER A 67 10.31 -9.38 15.74
N LEU A 68 11.46 -10.05 15.95
CA LEU A 68 12.36 -10.46 14.87
C LEU A 68 11.73 -11.56 14.02
N ALA A 69 11.10 -12.57 14.64
CA ALA A 69 10.41 -13.62 13.90
C ALA A 69 9.19 -13.08 13.13
N SER A 70 8.47 -12.11 13.68
CA SER A 70 7.39 -11.41 13.01
C SER A 70 7.88 -10.63 11.77
N PHE A 71 9.04 -9.98 11.86
CA PHE A 71 9.62 -9.29 10.69
C PHE A 71 10.10 -10.27 9.61
N ALA A 72 10.68 -11.39 9.99
CA ALA A 72 11.09 -12.42 9.02
C ALA A 72 9.87 -13.00 8.28
N ALA A 73 8.80 -13.34 9.01
CA ALA A 73 7.55 -13.81 8.40
C ALA A 73 6.92 -12.76 7.46
N TYR A 74 6.99 -11.49 7.82
CA TYR A 74 6.54 -10.40 6.95
C TYR A 74 7.40 -10.27 5.69
N ASP A 75 8.71 -10.42 5.79
CA ASP A 75 9.63 -10.37 4.66
C ASP A 75 9.38 -11.55 3.69
N ASP A 76 9.15 -12.74 4.20
CA ASP A 76 8.81 -13.92 3.40
C ASP A 76 7.47 -13.73 2.66
N PHE A 77 6.46 -13.24 3.35
CA PHE A 77 5.19 -12.86 2.74
C PHE A 77 5.40 -11.81 1.64
N THR A 78 6.14 -10.73 1.95
CA THR A 78 6.39 -9.63 1.01
C THR A 78 7.14 -10.11 -0.22
N ARG A 79 8.16 -10.95 -0.06
CA ARG A 79 8.90 -11.55 -1.17
C ARG A 79 8.01 -12.42 -2.04
N SER A 80 7.14 -13.22 -1.45
CA SER A 80 6.25 -14.14 -2.17
C SER A 80 5.28 -13.40 -3.08
N TRP A 81 4.53 -12.42 -2.55
CA TRP A 81 3.56 -11.70 -3.36
C TRP A 81 4.22 -10.76 -4.38
N LEU A 82 5.37 -10.14 -4.07
CA LEU A 82 6.10 -9.32 -5.03
C LEU A 82 6.69 -10.13 -6.16
N ALA A 83 7.17 -11.35 -5.90
CA ALA A 83 7.63 -12.27 -6.95
C ALA A 83 6.48 -12.67 -7.88
N ALA A 84 5.30 -13.00 -7.33
CA ALA A 84 4.11 -13.29 -8.13
C ALA A 84 3.66 -12.06 -8.94
N ALA A 85 3.65 -10.86 -8.34
CA ALA A 85 3.36 -9.61 -9.01
C ALA A 85 4.33 -9.34 -10.17
N ARG A 86 5.63 -9.55 -9.96
CA ARG A 86 6.66 -9.38 -11.01
C ARG A 86 6.44 -10.31 -12.20
N ARG A 87 5.99 -11.53 -11.96
CA ARG A 87 5.66 -12.50 -13.01
C ARG A 87 4.52 -12.04 -13.90
N VAL A 88 3.44 -11.54 -13.28
CA VAL A 88 2.24 -11.12 -14.03
C VAL A 88 2.39 -9.73 -14.64
N LEU A 89 3.29 -8.89 -14.16
CA LEU A 89 3.54 -7.56 -14.69
C LEU A 89 4.17 -7.65 -16.07
N LYS A 90 3.66 -6.88 -17.05
CA LYS A 90 4.27 -6.71 -18.38
C LYS A 90 5.65 -6.08 -18.27
N ASP A 91 6.47 -6.23 -19.31
CA ASP A 91 7.81 -5.61 -19.35
C ASP A 91 7.74 -4.07 -19.44
N THR A 92 6.63 -3.54 -19.97
CA THR A 92 6.29 -2.11 -20.01
C THR A 92 5.43 -1.66 -18.82
N GLY A 93 5.07 -2.58 -17.93
CA GLY A 93 4.19 -2.31 -16.81
C GLY A 93 4.90 -1.65 -15.63
N SER A 94 4.10 -1.12 -14.71
CA SER A 94 4.59 -0.53 -13.47
C SER A 94 3.85 -1.04 -12.25
N ILE A 95 4.52 -1.02 -11.11
CA ILE A 95 3.94 -1.38 -9.82
C ILE A 95 4.02 -0.19 -8.86
N TRP A 96 2.95 0.02 -8.14
CA TRP A 96 2.80 0.97 -7.06
C TRP A 96 2.52 0.22 -5.77
N VAL A 97 3.29 0.47 -4.73
CA VAL A 97 3.06 -0.16 -3.43
C VAL A 97 2.96 0.92 -2.37
N ILE A 98 1.81 1.00 -1.71
CA ILE A 98 1.59 1.93 -0.61
C ILE A 98 1.94 1.27 0.72
N GLY A 99 2.48 2.05 1.64
CA GLY A 99 2.80 1.62 2.99
C GLY A 99 3.03 2.77 3.94
N SER A 100 3.22 2.43 5.20
CA SER A 100 3.59 3.37 6.25
C SER A 100 5.00 3.08 6.77
N TYR A 101 5.45 3.87 7.74
CA TYR A 101 6.76 3.63 8.39
C TYR A 101 6.92 2.23 9.01
N HIS A 102 5.82 1.48 9.20
CA HIS A 102 5.88 0.11 9.72
C HIS A 102 6.49 -0.88 8.73
N ASN A 103 6.19 -0.71 7.43
CA ASN A 103 6.51 -1.72 6.42
C ASN A 103 7.27 -1.19 5.20
N ILE A 104 7.14 0.09 4.85
CA ILE A 104 7.58 0.59 3.54
C ILE A 104 9.09 0.38 3.27
N PHE A 105 9.93 0.46 4.29
CA PHE A 105 11.37 0.24 4.14
C PHE A 105 11.70 -1.22 3.79
N ARG A 106 10.97 -2.19 4.38
CA ARG A 106 11.11 -3.62 4.07
C ARG A 106 10.59 -3.94 2.69
N VAL A 107 9.43 -3.38 2.34
CA VAL A 107 8.87 -3.47 0.99
C VAL A 107 9.83 -2.89 -0.04
N GLY A 108 10.41 -1.72 0.22
CA GLY A 108 11.37 -1.07 -0.67
C GLY A 108 12.62 -1.92 -0.90
N THR A 109 13.18 -2.50 0.16
CA THR A 109 14.32 -3.42 0.06
C THR A 109 13.95 -4.66 -0.78
N THR A 110 12.80 -5.27 -0.51
CA THR A 110 12.37 -6.48 -1.24
C THR A 110 12.09 -6.20 -2.71
N LEU A 111 11.52 -5.04 -3.05
CA LEU A 111 11.36 -4.61 -4.44
C LEU A 111 12.70 -4.56 -5.18
N GLN A 112 13.72 -3.94 -4.57
CA GLN A 112 15.06 -3.84 -5.16
C GLN A 112 15.74 -5.21 -5.26
N ASP A 113 15.65 -6.05 -4.23
CA ASP A 113 16.19 -7.43 -4.23
C ASP A 113 15.59 -8.29 -5.33
N LEU A 114 14.32 -8.10 -5.65
CA LEU A 114 13.63 -8.79 -6.74
C LEU A 114 13.90 -8.17 -8.12
N GLY A 115 14.71 -7.12 -8.20
CA GLY A 115 15.13 -6.49 -9.46
C GLY A 115 14.11 -5.51 -10.04
N PHE A 116 13.15 -5.04 -9.26
CA PHE A 116 12.36 -3.88 -9.65
C PHE A 116 13.23 -2.61 -9.64
N TRP A 117 12.94 -1.69 -10.55
CA TRP A 117 13.64 -0.42 -10.64
C TRP A 117 12.75 0.71 -10.12
N VAL A 118 13.16 1.29 -8.99
CA VAL A 118 12.41 2.42 -8.38
C VAL A 118 12.50 3.64 -9.28
N LEU A 119 11.33 4.15 -9.68
CA LEU A 119 11.19 5.38 -10.47
C LEU A 119 11.04 6.60 -9.56
N ASN A 120 10.16 6.50 -8.55
CA ASN A 120 9.98 7.50 -7.49
C ASN A 120 9.46 6.85 -6.20
N ASP A 121 9.72 7.52 -5.10
CA ASP A 121 8.91 7.47 -3.90
C ASP A 121 7.95 8.67 -3.89
N ILE A 122 6.71 8.44 -3.52
CA ILE A 122 5.67 9.46 -3.45
C ILE A 122 5.17 9.55 -2.01
N ILE A 123 5.20 10.75 -1.45
CA ILE A 123 4.74 11.02 -0.09
C ILE A 123 3.30 11.53 -0.14
N TRP A 124 2.35 10.71 0.29
CA TRP A 124 1.00 11.16 0.54
C TRP A 124 0.92 11.86 1.90
N ARG A 125 0.86 13.19 1.87
CA ARG A 125 0.67 14.05 3.05
C ARG A 125 -0.81 14.15 3.37
N LYS A 126 -1.20 13.69 4.57
CA LYS A 126 -2.58 13.70 5.04
C LYS A 126 -2.94 15.10 5.55
N THR A 127 -4.04 15.69 5.07
CA THR A 127 -4.51 16.99 5.57
C THR A 127 -5.17 16.89 6.95
N ASN A 128 -5.67 15.70 7.30
CA ASN A 128 -6.40 15.42 8.54
C ASN A 128 -5.87 14.15 9.25
N PRO A 129 -4.55 14.08 9.56
CA PRO A 129 -3.97 12.89 10.17
C PRO A 129 -4.54 12.67 11.59
N MET A 130 -4.65 11.40 12.00
CA MET A 130 -5.01 11.09 13.37
C MET A 130 -3.87 11.45 14.32
N PRO A 131 -4.13 12.18 15.42
CA PRO A 131 -3.10 12.56 16.38
C PRO A 131 -2.54 11.30 17.10
N ASN A 132 -1.31 11.40 17.59
CA ASN A 132 -0.80 10.45 18.56
C ASN A 132 -1.44 10.77 19.93
N PHE A 133 -2.40 9.96 20.35
CA PHE A 133 -3.22 10.23 21.54
C PHE A 133 -2.40 10.24 22.84
N ARG A 134 -1.26 9.54 22.90
CA ARG A 134 -0.36 9.55 24.05
C ARG A 134 0.60 10.73 24.08
N GLY A 135 0.74 11.48 22.98
CA GLY A 135 1.68 12.59 22.87
C GLY A 135 3.17 12.19 23.00
N THR A 136 3.49 10.91 22.78
CA THR A 136 4.84 10.36 22.99
C THR A 136 5.69 10.30 21.72
N ARG A 137 5.11 10.60 20.57
CA ARG A 137 5.77 10.66 19.26
C ARG A 137 4.97 11.54 18.31
N PHE A 138 5.55 11.83 17.15
CA PHE A 138 4.91 12.66 16.13
C PHE A 138 3.61 12.04 15.60
N THR A 139 2.68 12.89 15.19
CA THR A 139 1.51 12.49 14.42
C THR A 139 1.95 11.84 13.11
N ASN A 140 1.41 10.66 12.79
CA ASN A 140 1.71 9.98 11.52
C ASN A 140 0.97 10.68 10.38
N ALA A 141 1.57 11.75 9.84
CA ALA A 141 0.96 12.66 8.89
C ALA A 141 1.17 12.28 7.43
N HIS A 142 1.82 11.17 7.13
CA HIS A 142 2.02 10.72 5.74
C HIS A 142 2.05 9.20 5.62
N GLU A 143 1.86 8.74 4.40
CA GLU A 143 2.20 7.41 3.92
C GLU A 143 3.07 7.54 2.67
N THR A 144 3.80 6.50 2.35
CA THR A 144 4.71 6.47 1.20
C THR A 144 4.19 5.47 0.17
N MET A 145 4.22 5.85 -1.10
CA MET A 145 4.06 4.93 -2.22
C MET A 145 5.40 4.78 -2.93
N ILE A 146 5.78 3.56 -3.26
CA ILE A 146 6.95 3.29 -4.09
C ILE A 146 6.45 2.93 -5.49
N TRP A 147 6.87 3.69 -6.49
CA TRP A 147 6.59 3.44 -7.89
C TRP A 147 7.80 2.83 -8.58
N CYS A 148 7.62 1.65 -9.17
CA CYS A 148 8.68 0.94 -9.84
C CYS A 148 8.28 0.52 -11.26
N SER A 149 9.26 0.48 -12.15
CA SER A 149 9.23 -0.35 -13.35
C SER A 149 9.67 -1.77 -13.04
N LYS A 150 9.39 -2.71 -13.94
CA LYS A 150 9.72 -4.12 -13.76
C LYS A 150 11.22 -4.39 -13.60
N ASP A 151 12.04 -3.62 -14.31
CA ASP A 151 13.50 -3.66 -14.20
C ASP A 151 14.12 -2.35 -14.73
N LYS A 152 15.44 -2.21 -14.57
CA LYS A 152 16.21 -1.01 -15.00
C LYS A 152 16.10 -0.72 -16.50
N ASN A 153 15.91 -1.75 -17.32
CA ASN A 153 15.88 -1.62 -18.78
C ASN A 153 14.47 -1.48 -19.33
N ALA A 154 13.45 -1.51 -18.48
CA ALA A 154 12.06 -1.34 -18.90
C ALA A 154 11.89 -0.06 -19.72
N ARG A 155 11.16 -0.16 -20.83
CA ARG A 155 10.84 0.97 -21.71
C ARG A 155 9.33 1.01 -21.90
N GLY A 156 8.79 2.21 -22.11
CA GLY A 156 7.37 2.38 -22.40
C GLY A 156 6.48 2.32 -21.16
N VAL A 157 7.02 2.52 -19.96
CA VAL A 157 6.20 2.75 -18.76
C VAL A 157 5.37 4.02 -18.98
N THR A 158 4.07 3.88 -18.84
CA THR A 158 3.14 5.00 -19.07
C THR A 158 3.27 6.03 -17.95
N PHE A 159 3.47 7.28 -18.34
CA PHE A 159 3.40 8.44 -17.46
C PHE A 159 2.65 9.58 -18.17
N ASN A 160 1.49 9.93 -17.66
CA ASN A 160 0.59 10.91 -18.27
C ASN A 160 1.01 12.34 -17.88
N TYR A 161 2.19 12.78 -18.38
CA TYR A 161 2.84 14.02 -17.98
C TYR A 161 1.93 15.25 -18.07
N GLU A 162 1.24 15.45 -19.20
CA GLU A 162 0.37 16.63 -19.39
C GLU A 162 -0.88 16.58 -18.50
N ALA A 163 -1.48 15.40 -18.31
CA ALA A 163 -2.59 15.24 -17.38
C ALA A 163 -2.15 15.54 -15.94
N MET A 164 -0.98 15.08 -15.54
CA MET A 164 -0.44 15.36 -14.21
C MET A 164 -0.12 16.86 -14.02
N LYS A 165 0.38 17.55 -15.05
CA LYS A 165 0.57 19.00 -15.01
C LYS A 165 -0.75 19.75 -14.82
N SER A 166 -1.82 19.33 -15.50
CA SER A 166 -3.12 19.97 -15.36
C SER A 166 -3.69 19.89 -13.94
N LEU A 167 -3.32 18.85 -13.20
CA LEU A 167 -3.66 18.69 -11.78
C LEU A 167 -2.76 19.49 -10.82
N ASN A 168 -1.71 20.13 -11.34
CA ASN A 168 -0.72 20.88 -10.56
C ASN A 168 -0.45 22.27 -11.15
N GLU A 169 -1.52 23.00 -11.48
CA GLU A 169 -1.47 24.41 -11.94
C GLU A 169 -0.55 24.64 -13.16
N GLY A 170 -0.44 23.64 -14.04
CA GLY A 170 0.37 23.70 -15.25
C GLY A 170 1.88 23.46 -15.05
N VAL A 171 2.31 23.16 -13.82
CA VAL A 171 3.70 22.76 -13.52
C VAL A 171 3.83 21.26 -13.33
N GLN A 172 5.02 20.73 -13.51
CA GLN A 172 5.30 19.31 -13.34
C GLN A 172 4.82 18.82 -11.95
N MET A 173 4.10 17.69 -11.94
CA MET A 173 3.63 17.08 -10.69
C MET A 173 4.79 16.69 -9.79
N ARG A 174 4.65 17.01 -8.53
CA ARG A 174 5.62 16.70 -7.48
C ARG A 174 5.36 15.32 -6.88
N SER A 175 6.34 14.77 -6.18
CA SER A 175 6.23 13.50 -5.46
C SER A 175 5.68 13.65 -4.02
N ASP A 176 5.19 14.82 -3.65
CA ASP A 176 4.53 15.08 -2.37
C ASP A 176 3.07 15.51 -2.59
N TRP A 177 2.13 14.60 -2.37
CA TRP A 177 0.72 14.80 -2.64
C TRP A 177 -0.05 15.11 -1.36
N THR A 178 -0.74 16.23 -1.33
CA THR A 178 -1.55 16.63 -0.17
C THR A 178 -3.01 16.24 -0.42
N LEU A 179 -3.47 15.21 0.30
CA LEU A 179 -4.82 14.64 0.17
C LEU A 179 -5.38 14.27 1.54
N PRO A 180 -6.70 14.35 1.76
CA PRO A 180 -7.30 13.91 3.02
C PRO A 180 -7.27 12.38 3.15
N LEU A 181 -7.41 11.89 4.37
CA LEU A 181 -7.84 10.51 4.63
C LEU A 181 -9.27 10.31 4.12
N CYS A 182 -9.60 9.08 3.74
CA CYS A 182 -10.97 8.71 3.43
C CYS A 182 -11.89 8.96 4.63
N THR A 183 -12.83 9.90 4.50
CA THR A 183 -13.77 10.32 5.55
C THR A 183 -15.13 10.69 4.97
N GLY A 184 -16.10 10.95 5.83
CA GLY A 184 -17.42 11.43 5.41
C GLY A 184 -18.18 10.46 4.49
N PRO A 185 -18.83 10.98 3.42
CA PRO A 185 -19.65 10.17 2.51
C PRO A 185 -18.85 9.14 1.70
N GLU A 186 -17.58 9.40 1.41
CA GLU A 186 -16.69 8.50 0.68
C GLU A 186 -16.47 7.18 1.43
N ARG A 187 -16.54 7.22 2.77
CA ARG A 187 -16.29 6.03 3.57
C ARG A 187 -17.43 5.04 3.50
N ILE A 188 -17.14 3.86 2.96
CA ILE A 188 -18.10 2.76 2.85
C ILE A 188 -18.46 2.26 4.26
N LYS A 189 -19.75 2.12 4.51
CA LYS A 189 -20.29 1.60 5.76
C LYS A 189 -21.16 0.38 5.50
N GLN A 190 -21.07 -0.59 6.38
CA GLN A 190 -21.94 -1.75 6.44
C GLN A 190 -22.51 -1.83 7.87
N ASP A 191 -23.85 -1.89 8.00
CA ASP A 191 -24.57 -1.91 9.28
C ASP A 191 -24.15 -0.75 10.23
N GLY A 192 -23.97 0.45 9.67
CA GLY A 192 -23.55 1.65 10.41
C GLY A 192 -22.07 1.67 10.81
N LYS A 193 -21.31 0.61 10.60
CA LYS A 193 -19.88 0.50 10.89
C LYS A 193 -19.04 0.69 9.62
N LYS A 194 -17.76 0.99 9.79
CA LYS A 194 -16.81 1.04 8.67
C LYS A 194 -16.71 -0.35 8.02
N ALA A 195 -16.94 -0.45 6.72
CA ALA A 195 -16.77 -1.72 6.00
C ALA A 195 -15.30 -2.18 5.98
N HIS A 196 -14.36 -1.21 5.90
CA HIS A 196 -12.92 -1.48 6.02
C HIS A 196 -12.25 -0.43 6.91
N PRO A 197 -11.37 -0.82 7.86
CA PRO A 197 -10.77 0.11 8.83
C PRO A 197 -9.82 1.11 8.19
N THR A 198 -9.10 0.72 7.14
CA THR A 198 -8.02 1.47 6.49
C THR A 198 -8.32 1.83 5.03
N GLN A 199 -9.60 2.03 4.68
CA GLN A 199 -9.99 2.44 3.32
C GLN A 199 -9.18 3.65 2.85
N LYS A 200 -8.58 3.53 1.67
CA LYS A 200 -7.85 4.63 1.03
C LYS A 200 -8.80 5.60 0.31
N PRO A 201 -8.48 6.90 0.20
CA PRO A 201 -9.30 7.85 -0.54
C PRO A 201 -9.21 7.59 -2.05
N GLU A 202 -10.33 7.76 -2.78
CA GLU A 202 -10.36 7.64 -4.24
C GLU A 202 -9.37 8.58 -4.93
N ALA A 203 -9.23 9.79 -4.41
CA ALA A 203 -8.32 10.79 -4.95
C ALA A 203 -6.87 10.31 -5.05
N LEU A 204 -6.47 9.34 -4.21
CA LEU A 204 -5.15 8.74 -4.24
C LEU A 204 -4.95 7.83 -5.46
N ILE A 205 -6.01 7.10 -5.82
CA ILE A 205 -5.97 6.16 -6.97
C ILE A 205 -6.24 6.91 -8.29
N TYR A 206 -6.96 8.02 -8.22
CA TYR A 206 -7.26 8.85 -9.39
C TYR A 206 -6.02 9.55 -9.96
N ARG A 207 -5.03 9.85 -9.13
CA ARG A 207 -3.73 10.41 -9.53
C ARG A 207 -2.78 9.37 -10.06
#